data_3b505c24365ebdd8a15f9e0dfec0f7d4
#
_entry.id   3b505c24365ebdd8a15f9e0dfec0f7d4
#
_cell.length_a   1.000
_cell.length_b   1.000
_cell.length_c   1.000
_cell.angle_alpha   90.00
_cell.angle_beta   90.00
_cell.angle_gamma   90.00
#
_symmetry.space_group_name_H-M   'P 1'
#
loop_
_entity.id
_entity.type
_entity.pdbx_description
1 polymer ?
#
loop_
_entity_poly.entity_id
_entity_poly.type
_entity_poly.pdbx_seq_one_letter_code
_entity_poly.pdbx_strand_id
1 'polypeptide(L)'
;MIEIDESVILHEAIATNTYVIAGGPCSGKTTLLTLLEERGCDVVYEPAEELLRASVKEGKSVQEVRQDGKGWQRKLVEADIVLFNSLSRDKLTFVDTSFVETWVYSRRVGLEFGPRLLSHLRSFRFAGVFFLEPLSRYESTKIRMEDRPTSRTLSEAVLSAYREFGHTPVILPGTDSCDRLELILRTVGRDSL
;
A
#
# COMPACT_ATOMS: atom_id res chain seq x y z
N MET A 1 -7.35 6.16 -19.28
CA MET A 1 -6.80 7.14 -18.29
C MET A 1 -7.81 7.30 -17.18
N ILE A 2 -7.37 7.39 -15.93
CA ILE A 2 -8.22 7.76 -14.79
C ILE A 2 -8.00 9.25 -14.51
N GLU A 3 -9.08 10.01 -14.45
CA GLU A 3 -9.12 11.39 -13.98
C GLU A 3 -9.98 11.47 -12.72
N ILE A 4 -9.75 12.46 -11.89
CA ILE A 4 -10.54 12.76 -10.69
C ILE A 4 -11.22 14.12 -10.85
N ASP A 5 -12.33 14.30 -10.14
CA ASP A 5 -13.06 15.56 -10.06
C ASP A 5 -12.19 16.65 -9.42
N GLU A 6 -12.31 17.88 -9.93
CA GLU A 6 -11.53 19.03 -9.40
C GLU A 6 -11.83 19.32 -7.93
N SER A 7 -13.02 19.00 -7.45
CA SER A 7 -13.40 19.18 -6.04
C SER A 7 -12.60 18.32 -5.05
N VAL A 8 -11.94 17.28 -5.55
CA VAL A 8 -11.13 16.33 -4.75
C VAL A 8 -9.65 16.71 -4.72
N ILE A 9 -9.22 17.62 -5.60
CA ILE A 9 -7.81 18.01 -5.74
C ILE A 9 -7.44 18.99 -4.64
N LEU A 10 -6.54 18.58 -3.76
CA LEU A 10 -5.89 19.47 -2.82
C LEU A 10 -4.65 20.09 -3.48
N HIS A 11 -4.57 21.40 -3.47
CA HIS A 11 -3.49 22.16 -4.12
C HIS A 11 -2.23 22.34 -3.25
N GLU A 12 -2.33 21.96 -1.97
CA GLU A 12 -1.23 22.07 -1.00
C GLU A 12 -0.66 20.70 -0.63
N ALA A 13 0.60 20.67 -0.23
CA ALA A 13 1.22 19.46 0.27
C ALA A 13 0.51 18.98 1.55
N ILE A 14 0.08 17.72 1.55
CA ILE A 14 -0.62 17.09 2.67
C ILE A 14 0.41 16.32 3.49
N ALA A 15 0.98 16.97 4.49
CA ALA A 15 1.80 16.26 5.49
C ALA A 15 0.88 15.45 6.41
N THR A 16 1.22 14.19 6.61
CA THR A 16 0.49 13.27 7.50
C THR A 16 1.46 12.62 8.48
N ASN A 17 0.97 12.24 9.65
CA ASN A 17 1.70 11.38 10.58
C ASN A 17 1.45 9.89 10.27
N THR A 18 1.43 9.57 8.97
CA THR A 18 1.16 8.23 8.45
C THR A 18 2.47 7.57 7.99
N TYR A 19 2.67 6.35 8.44
CA TYR A 19 3.76 5.49 8.02
C TYR A 19 3.22 4.37 7.13
N VAL A 20 3.79 4.21 5.96
CA VAL A 20 3.39 3.17 5.02
C VAL A 20 4.24 1.92 5.21
N ILE A 21 3.58 0.77 5.34
CA ILE A 21 4.22 -0.55 5.29
C ILE A 21 4.13 -1.05 3.85
N ALA A 22 5.20 -0.86 3.10
CA ALA A 22 5.29 -1.16 1.68
C ALA A 22 6.09 -2.44 1.40
N GLY A 23 5.96 -2.98 0.22
CA GLY A 23 6.73 -4.13 -0.23
C GLY A 23 5.97 -5.00 -1.20
N GLY A 24 6.69 -5.86 -1.90
CA GLY A 24 6.10 -6.80 -2.86
C GLY A 24 5.18 -7.84 -2.20
N PRO A 25 4.53 -8.67 -3.01
CA PRO A 25 3.76 -9.80 -2.52
C PRO A 25 4.63 -10.70 -1.64
N CYS A 26 4.03 -11.27 -0.58
CA CYS A 26 4.73 -12.21 0.31
C CYS A 26 5.92 -11.64 1.10
N SER A 27 6.04 -10.33 1.24
CA SER A 27 7.09 -9.71 2.05
C SER A 27 6.82 -9.71 3.55
N GLY A 28 5.63 -10.15 4.00
CA GLY A 28 5.25 -10.22 5.42
C GLY A 28 4.54 -8.98 5.95
N LYS A 29 4.01 -8.09 5.08
CA LYS A 29 3.28 -6.87 5.48
C LYS A 29 2.17 -7.15 6.49
N THR A 30 1.23 -8.01 6.15
CA THR A 30 0.08 -8.33 7.00
C THR A 30 0.50 -8.83 8.39
N THR A 31 1.51 -9.70 8.46
CA THR A 31 2.05 -10.18 9.74
C THR A 31 2.61 -9.04 10.57
N LEU A 32 3.37 -8.14 9.95
CA LEU A 32 3.98 -7.01 10.63
C LEU A 32 2.92 -6.00 11.11
N LEU A 33 1.88 -5.75 10.31
CA LEU A 33 0.76 -4.88 10.68
C LEU A 33 -0.02 -5.45 11.88
N THR A 34 -0.27 -6.77 11.89
CA THR A 34 -0.88 -7.43 13.05
C THR A 34 -0.04 -7.24 14.31
N LEU A 35 1.27 -7.40 14.22
CA LEU A 35 2.17 -7.17 15.36
C LEU A 35 2.18 -5.71 15.83
N LEU A 36 2.10 -4.74 14.92
CA LEU A 36 1.97 -3.32 15.26
C LEU A 36 0.64 -3.04 15.99
N GLU A 37 -0.45 -3.64 15.53
CA GLU A 37 -1.77 -3.52 16.16
C GLU A 37 -1.78 -4.15 17.56
N GLU A 38 -1.17 -5.32 17.75
CA GLU A 38 -0.98 -5.95 19.07
C GLU A 38 -0.16 -5.11 20.05
N ARG A 39 0.72 -4.22 19.52
CA ARG A 39 1.46 -3.21 20.31
C ARG A 39 0.70 -1.91 20.52
N GLY A 40 -0.60 -1.87 20.21
CA GLY A 40 -1.46 -0.71 20.38
C GLY A 40 -1.24 0.42 19.38
N CYS A 41 -0.61 0.13 18.24
CA CYS A 41 -0.51 1.08 17.15
C CYS A 41 -1.82 1.13 16.35
N ASP A 42 -2.16 2.30 15.83
CA ASP A 42 -3.26 2.42 14.89
C ASP A 42 -2.83 1.88 13.53
N VAL A 43 -3.61 0.95 13.00
CA VAL A 43 -3.37 0.29 11.72
C VAL A 43 -4.58 0.47 10.81
N VAL A 44 -4.34 0.74 9.55
CA VAL A 44 -5.37 0.79 8.51
C VAL A 44 -4.94 -0.18 7.40
N TYR A 45 -5.79 -1.16 7.17
CA TYR A 45 -5.56 -2.18 6.14
C TYR A 45 -5.99 -1.69 4.76
N GLU A 46 -5.39 -2.26 3.70
CA GLU A 46 -5.74 -1.90 2.33
C GLU A 46 -7.22 -2.22 2.02
N PRO A 47 -7.90 -1.39 1.22
CA PRO A 47 -9.31 -1.57 0.92
C PRO A 47 -9.63 -2.77 0.01
N ALA A 48 -8.62 -3.42 -0.56
CA ALA A 48 -8.79 -4.47 -1.56
C ALA A 48 -9.64 -5.66 -1.07
N GLU A 49 -9.43 -6.10 0.17
CA GLU A 49 -10.19 -7.23 0.71
C GLU A 49 -11.66 -6.87 0.93
N GLU A 50 -11.92 -5.67 1.44
CA GLU A 50 -13.29 -5.19 1.66
C GLU A 50 -14.05 -5.01 0.33
N LEU A 51 -13.40 -4.41 -0.67
CA LEU A 51 -13.94 -4.27 -2.02
C LEU A 51 -14.22 -5.62 -2.68
N LEU A 52 -13.34 -6.61 -2.47
CA LEU A 52 -13.55 -7.95 -2.98
C LEU A 52 -14.77 -8.60 -2.32
N ARG A 53 -14.88 -8.50 -1.00
CA ARG A 53 -16.04 -9.00 -0.25
C ARG A 53 -17.35 -8.32 -0.69
N ALA A 54 -17.33 -7.00 -0.94
CA ALA A 54 -18.49 -6.27 -1.46
C ALA A 54 -18.90 -6.78 -2.85
N SER A 55 -17.94 -6.94 -3.76
CA SER A 55 -18.17 -7.45 -5.11
C SER A 55 -18.75 -8.88 -5.11
N VAL A 56 -18.31 -9.73 -4.18
CA VAL A 56 -18.87 -11.09 -4.01
C VAL A 56 -20.30 -11.03 -3.47
N LYS A 57 -20.61 -10.12 -2.55
CA LYS A 57 -21.99 -9.91 -2.07
C LYS A 57 -22.92 -9.41 -3.19
N GLU A 58 -22.42 -8.68 -4.17
CA GLU A 58 -23.13 -8.26 -5.39
C GLU A 58 -23.31 -9.40 -6.40
N GLY A 59 -22.88 -10.61 -6.09
CA GLY A 59 -23.06 -11.82 -6.92
C GLY A 59 -21.93 -12.07 -7.92
N LYS A 60 -20.83 -11.35 -7.87
CA LYS A 60 -19.65 -11.61 -8.69
C LYS A 60 -18.78 -12.69 -8.06
N SER A 61 -18.22 -13.57 -8.87
CA SER A 61 -17.16 -14.46 -8.41
C SER A 61 -15.83 -13.70 -8.28
N VAL A 62 -14.96 -14.18 -7.40
CA VAL A 62 -13.57 -13.64 -7.27
C VAL A 62 -12.84 -13.67 -8.62
N GLN A 63 -13.10 -14.69 -9.43
CA GLN A 63 -12.49 -14.84 -10.75
C GLN A 63 -12.97 -13.73 -11.72
N GLU A 64 -14.27 -13.42 -11.77
CA GLU A 64 -14.82 -12.33 -12.59
C GLU A 64 -14.24 -10.98 -12.19
N VAL A 65 -14.16 -10.70 -10.88
CA VAL A 65 -13.54 -9.45 -10.37
C VAL A 65 -12.09 -9.33 -10.82
N ARG A 66 -11.32 -10.41 -10.77
CA ARG A 66 -9.91 -10.42 -11.18
C ARG A 66 -9.69 -10.37 -12.69
N GLN A 67 -10.63 -10.91 -13.49
CA GLN A 67 -10.57 -10.82 -14.96
C GLN A 67 -10.77 -9.38 -15.46
N ASP A 68 -11.61 -8.59 -14.79
CA ASP A 68 -11.73 -7.15 -15.05
C ASP A 68 -10.63 -6.36 -14.32
N GLY A 69 -9.37 -6.60 -14.67
CA GLY A 69 -8.25 -5.96 -14.03
C GLY A 69 -8.29 -4.43 -14.05
N LYS A 70 -8.79 -3.83 -15.13
CA LYS A 70 -8.92 -2.36 -15.22
C LYS A 70 -10.04 -1.82 -14.33
N GLY A 71 -11.20 -2.47 -14.33
CA GLY A 71 -12.32 -2.09 -13.44
C GLY A 71 -11.95 -2.27 -11.98
N TRP A 72 -11.26 -3.35 -11.64
CA TRP A 72 -10.74 -3.57 -10.30
C TRP A 72 -9.79 -2.46 -9.85
N GLN A 73 -8.80 -2.11 -10.69
CA GLN A 73 -7.85 -1.04 -10.36
C GLN A 73 -8.53 0.33 -10.22
N ARG A 74 -9.57 0.63 -11.00
CA ARG A 74 -10.35 1.87 -10.82
C ARG A 74 -10.98 1.94 -9.43
N LYS A 75 -11.63 0.86 -8.98
CA LYS A 75 -12.22 0.79 -7.64
C LYS A 75 -11.19 0.97 -6.54
N LEU A 76 -9.99 0.39 -6.69
CA LEU A 76 -8.91 0.57 -5.74
C LEU A 76 -8.43 2.02 -5.69
N VAL A 77 -8.23 2.67 -6.84
CA VAL A 77 -7.84 4.09 -6.90
C VAL A 77 -8.86 4.99 -6.20
N GLU A 78 -10.17 4.76 -6.46
CA GLU A 78 -11.25 5.52 -5.82
C GLU A 78 -11.24 5.32 -4.29
N ALA A 79 -11.07 4.08 -3.84
CA ALA A 79 -10.98 3.76 -2.42
C ALA A 79 -9.75 4.35 -1.75
N ASP A 80 -8.59 4.31 -2.40
CA ASP A 80 -7.36 4.94 -1.91
C ASP A 80 -7.54 6.46 -1.75
N ILE A 81 -8.14 7.14 -2.73
CA ILE A 81 -8.39 8.58 -2.64
C ILE A 81 -9.26 8.90 -1.41
N VAL A 82 -10.33 8.15 -1.21
CA VAL A 82 -11.22 8.33 -0.04
C VAL A 82 -10.45 8.06 1.25
N LEU A 83 -9.71 6.95 1.32
CA LEU A 83 -8.94 6.57 2.49
C LEU A 83 -7.92 7.65 2.86
N PHE A 84 -7.02 8.00 1.93
CA PHE A 84 -5.92 8.91 2.23
C PHE A 84 -6.39 10.35 2.51
N ASN A 85 -7.50 10.80 1.91
CA ASN A 85 -8.12 12.07 2.25
C ASN A 85 -8.77 12.07 3.65
N SER A 86 -9.15 10.91 4.18
CA SER A 86 -9.80 10.77 5.50
C SER A 86 -8.82 10.56 6.65
N LEU A 87 -7.55 10.23 6.37
CA LEU A 87 -6.56 9.97 7.41
C LEU A 87 -6.28 11.24 8.25
N SER A 88 -6.18 11.04 9.56
CA SER A 88 -5.76 12.11 10.48
C SER A 88 -4.34 12.57 10.14
N ARG A 89 -4.12 13.87 10.14
CA ARG A 89 -2.78 14.44 9.90
C ARG A 89 -1.87 14.32 11.13
N ASP A 90 -2.46 14.27 12.32
CA ASP A 90 -1.73 14.33 13.59
C ASP A 90 -1.54 12.96 14.24
N LYS A 91 -2.47 12.04 13.97
CA LYS A 91 -2.44 10.71 14.57
C LYS A 91 -1.43 9.83 13.87
N LEU A 92 -0.48 9.25 14.64
CA LEU A 92 0.43 8.25 14.11
C LEU A 92 -0.36 7.01 13.69
N THR A 93 -0.33 6.70 12.41
CA THR A 93 -1.08 5.59 11.80
C THR A 93 -0.15 4.80 10.87
N PHE A 94 -0.21 3.48 10.95
CA PHE A 94 0.42 2.60 9.98
C PHE A 94 -0.61 2.17 8.95
N VAL A 95 -0.27 2.22 7.67
CA VAL A 95 -1.16 1.80 6.59
C VAL A 95 -0.56 0.64 5.80
N ASP A 96 -1.41 -0.34 5.45
CA ASP A 96 -1.06 -1.43 4.55
C ASP A 96 -1.06 -0.91 3.12
N THR A 97 0.11 -0.79 2.52
CA THR A 97 0.31 -0.25 1.17
C THR A 97 -0.18 1.20 1.02
N SER A 98 -0.14 1.72 -0.19
CA SER A 98 -0.69 3.04 -0.52
C SER A 98 -1.10 3.11 -1.99
N PHE A 99 -1.63 4.25 -2.41
CA PHE A 99 -1.91 4.54 -3.81
C PHE A 99 -0.68 4.37 -4.73
N VAL A 100 0.54 4.32 -4.20
CA VAL A 100 1.76 4.09 -4.99
C VAL A 100 1.78 2.66 -5.51
N GLU A 101 1.46 1.66 -4.68
CA GLU A 101 1.28 0.28 -5.12
C GLU A 101 0.14 0.17 -6.14
N THR A 102 -1.00 0.79 -5.84
CA THR A 102 -2.15 0.81 -6.76
C THR A 102 -1.78 1.41 -8.11
N TRP A 103 -0.94 2.46 -8.14
CA TRP A 103 -0.42 3.01 -9.38
C TRP A 103 0.46 2.02 -10.15
N VAL A 104 1.36 1.30 -9.47
CA VAL A 104 2.21 0.27 -10.09
C VAL A 104 1.37 -0.86 -10.69
N TYR A 105 0.38 -1.37 -9.93
CA TYR A 105 -0.50 -2.43 -10.41
C TYR A 105 -1.42 -1.95 -11.56
N SER A 106 -1.90 -0.72 -11.51
CA SER A 106 -2.71 -0.11 -12.57
C SER A 106 -1.97 -0.07 -13.90
N ARG A 107 -0.70 0.34 -13.89
CA ARG A 107 0.14 0.35 -15.10
C ARG A 107 0.33 -1.03 -15.71
N ARG A 108 0.42 -2.08 -14.90
CA ARG A 108 0.53 -3.47 -15.39
C ARG A 108 -0.69 -3.93 -16.19
N VAL A 109 -1.87 -3.42 -15.87
CA VAL A 109 -3.10 -3.72 -16.64
C VAL A 109 -3.38 -2.68 -17.73
N GLY A 110 -2.41 -1.81 -18.02
CA GLY A 110 -2.55 -0.76 -19.04
C GLY A 110 -3.57 0.31 -18.66
N LEU A 111 -3.63 0.66 -17.36
CA LEU A 111 -4.47 1.72 -16.84
C LEU A 111 -3.58 2.88 -16.38
N GLU A 112 -3.61 3.98 -17.10
CA GLU A 112 -2.80 5.16 -16.81
C GLU A 112 -3.56 6.17 -15.94
N PHE A 113 -2.84 6.83 -15.03
CA PHE A 113 -3.37 7.95 -14.25
C PHE A 113 -3.18 9.25 -15.00
N GLY A 114 -4.20 10.09 -15.00
CA GLY A 114 -4.11 11.42 -15.59
C GLY A 114 -3.20 12.36 -14.79
N PRO A 115 -2.72 13.46 -15.43
CA PRO A 115 -1.78 14.38 -14.79
C PRO A 115 -2.31 14.99 -13.50
N ARG A 116 -3.61 15.27 -13.43
CA ARG A 116 -4.27 15.84 -12.23
C ARG A 116 -4.24 14.85 -11.08
N LEU A 117 -4.64 13.60 -11.32
CA LEU A 117 -4.57 12.54 -10.31
C LEU A 117 -3.14 12.34 -9.81
N LEU A 118 -2.17 12.25 -10.70
CA LEU A 118 -0.77 12.11 -10.31
C LEU A 118 -0.28 13.31 -9.48
N SER A 119 -0.68 14.53 -9.82
CA SER A 119 -0.34 15.73 -9.05
C SER A 119 -0.93 15.65 -7.64
N HIS A 120 -2.21 15.27 -7.52
CA HIS A 120 -2.87 15.09 -6.23
C HIS A 120 -2.17 14.04 -5.38
N LEU A 121 -1.92 12.85 -5.92
CA LEU A 121 -1.24 11.78 -5.18
C LEU A 121 0.19 12.16 -4.77
N ARG A 122 0.90 12.91 -5.61
CA ARG A 122 2.23 13.44 -5.28
C ARG A 122 2.22 14.55 -4.23
N SER A 123 1.07 15.12 -3.90
CA SER A 123 0.99 16.11 -2.82
C SER A 123 1.04 15.47 -1.42
N PHE A 124 0.71 14.19 -1.29
CA PHE A 124 0.80 13.48 -0.02
C PHE A 124 2.26 13.32 0.43
N ARG A 125 2.51 13.63 1.70
CA ARG A 125 3.80 13.46 2.37
C ARG A 125 3.60 12.55 3.57
N PHE A 126 3.92 11.28 3.40
CA PHE A 126 3.96 10.32 4.50
C PHE A 126 5.08 10.67 5.46
N ALA A 127 4.87 10.43 6.76
CA ALA A 127 5.92 10.59 7.79
C ALA A 127 7.09 9.63 7.52
N GLY A 128 6.82 8.46 6.95
CA GLY A 128 7.83 7.52 6.49
C GLY A 128 7.24 6.38 5.66
N VAL A 129 8.12 5.69 4.96
CA VAL A 129 7.80 4.47 4.22
C VAL A 129 8.77 3.39 4.66
N PHE A 130 8.27 2.31 5.21
CA PHE A 130 9.04 1.11 5.53
C PHE A 130 8.83 0.09 4.41
N PHE A 131 9.89 -0.19 3.67
CA PHE A 131 9.85 -1.12 2.56
C PHE A 131 10.40 -2.48 2.98
N LEU A 132 9.54 -3.50 2.95
CA LEU A 132 9.88 -4.85 3.33
C LEU A 132 10.53 -5.60 2.16
N GLU A 133 11.77 -6.01 2.31
CA GLU A 133 12.38 -6.96 1.40
C GLU A 133 11.67 -8.33 1.46
N PRO A 134 11.67 -9.08 0.36
CA PRO A 134 11.11 -10.44 0.35
C PRO A 134 11.74 -11.31 1.44
N LEU A 135 10.93 -12.12 2.10
CA LEU A 135 11.43 -13.07 3.09
C LEU A 135 12.35 -14.11 2.43
N SER A 136 13.43 -14.49 3.11
CA SER A 136 14.37 -15.52 2.65
C SER A 136 13.69 -16.89 2.51
N ARG A 137 12.68 -17.19 3.34
CA ARG A 137 11.83 -18.37 3.25
C ARG A 137 10.51 -17.99 2.56
N TYR A 138 10.41 -18.30 1.30
CA TYR A 138 9.19 -18.14 0.51
C TYR A 138 8.31 -19.38 0.68
N GLU A 139 7.20 -19.27 1.42
CA GLU A 139 6.15 -20.27 1.44
C GLU A 139 5.06 -19.88 0.43
N SER A 140 4.96 -20.65 -0.65
CA SER A 140 3.87 -20.47 -1.61
C SER A 140 2.57 -20.98 -1.00
N THR A 141 1.63 -20.11 -0.71
CA THR A 141 0.27 -20.51 -0.34
C THR A 141 -0.62 -20.57 -1.58
N LYS A 142 -1.61 -21.49 -1.60
CA LYS A 142 -2.54 -21.70 -2.74
C LYS A 142 -3.35 -20.45 -3.15
N ILE A 143 -3.32 -19.38 -2.35
CA ILE A 143 -4.04 -18.12 -2.59
C ILE A 143 -3.20 -17.12 -3.38
N ARG A 144 -1.90 -17.33 -3.52
CA ARG A 144 -0.95 -16.37 -4.10
C ARG A 144 -0.64 -16.76 -5.53
N MET A 145 -1.03 -15.91 -6.48
CA MET A 145 -0.97 -16.17 -7.94
C MET A 145 0.37 -15.80 -8.58
N GLU A 146 1.28 -15.15 -7.86
CA GLU A 146 2.53 -14.65 -8.45
C GLU A 146 3.69 -15.61 -8.14
N ASP A 147 4.44 -15.95 -9.17
CA ASP A 147 5.68 -16.70 -9.04
C ASP A 147 6.80 -15.83 -8.45
N ARG A 148 7.88 -16.45 -8.00
CA ARG A 148 9.01 -15.77 -7.36
C ARG A 148 9.67 -14.69 -8.23
N PRO A 149 9.93 -14.90 -9.52
CA PRO A 149 10.48 -13.88 -10.42
C PRO A 149 9.57 -12.68 -10.57
N THR A 150 8.27 -12.89 -10.79
CA THR A 150 7.27 -11.82 -10.92
C THR A 150 7.14 -11.02 -9.62
N SER A 151 7.15 -11.67 -8.47
CA SER A 151 7.11 -11.02 -7.15
C SER A 151 8.32 -10.10 -6.92
N ARG A 152 9.52 -10.54 -7.34
CA ARG A 152 10.74 -9.72 -7.22
C ARG A 152 10.69 -8.48 -8.12
N THR A 153 10.36 -8.66 -9.39
CA THR A 153 10.23 -7.55 -10.35
C THR A 153 9.20 -6.53 -9.87
N LEU A 154 8.09 -7.00 -9.30
CA LEU A 154 7.06 -6.14 -8.75
C LEU A 154 7.54 -5.39 -7.51
N SER A 155 8.27 -6.06 -6.62
CA SER A 155 8.87 -5.45 -5.44
C SER A 155 9.83 -4.31 -5.83
N GLU A 156 10.69 -4.54 -6.82
CA GLU A 156 11.61 -3.53 -7.35
C GLU A 156 10.85 -2.34 -8.00
N ALA A 157 9.76 -2.62 -8.73
CA ALA A 157 8.92 -1.59 -9.32
C ALA A 157 8.21 -0.72 -8.26
N VAL A 158 7.70 -1.33 -7.19
CA VAL A 158 7.09 -0.61 -6.06
C VAL A 158 8.12 0.27 -5.36
N LEU A 159 9.30 -0.26 -5.06
CA LEU A 159 10.38 0.53 -4.44
C LEU A 159 10.79 1.74 -5.30
N SER A 160 10.92 1.53 -6.62
CA SER A 160 11.22 2.60 -7.57
C SER A 160 10.11 3.65 -7.60
N ALA A 161 8.85 3.22 -7.57
CA ALA A 161 7.70 4.10 -7.57
C ALA A 161 7.65 5.02 -6.34
N TYR A 162 7.90 4.51 -5.14
CA TYR A 162 7.99 5.37 -3.95
C TYR A 162 9.04 6.47 -4.10
N ARG A 163 10.19 6.17 -4.68
CA ARG A 163 11.23 7.16 -4.96
C ARG A 163 10.76 8.19 -6.01
N GLU A 164 10.06 7.75 -7.05
CA GLU A 164 9.47 8.63 -8.08
C GLU A 164 8.41 9.57 -7.48
N PHE A 165 7.67 9.11 -6.47
CA PHE A 165 6.71 9.93 -5.72
C PHE A 165 7.38 10.84 -4.66
N GLY A 166 8.72 10.84 -4.58
CA GLY A 166 9.49 11.73 -3.70
C GLY A 166 9.68 11.22 -2.27
N HIS A 167 9.44 9.93 -2.01
CA HIS A 167 9.69 9.31 -0.73
C HIS A 167 11.10 8.68 -0.67
N THR A 168 11.62 8.53 0.54
CA THR A 168 12.88 7.81 0.81
C THR A 168 12.57 6.60 1.70
N PRO A 169 12.26 5.44 1.12
CA PRO A 169 11.89 4.27 1.91
C PRO A 169 13.05 3.77 2.80
N VAL A 170 12.74 3.46 4.05
CA VAL A 170 13.61 2.71 4.94
C VAL A 170 13.48 1.23 4.59
N ILE A 171 14.57 0.62 4.17
CA ILE A 171 14.57 -0.79 3.76
C ILE A 171 14.64 -1.68 4.99
N LEU A 172 13.63 -2.52 5.17
CA LEU A 172 13.61 -3.55 6.19
C LEU A 172 14.08 -4.87 5.58
N PRO A 173 15.20 -5.43 6.05
CA PRO A 173 15.76 -6.66 5.50
C PRO A 173 14.80 -7.85 5.65
N GLY A 174 15.03 -8.91 4.87
CA GLY A 174 14.23 -10.15 4.88
C GLY A 174 14.40 -11.01 6.14
N THR A 175 14.45 -10.38 7.32
CA THR A 175 14.62 -11.01 8.64
C THR A 175 13.27 -11.39 9.27
N ASP A 176 13.32 -11.83 10.51
CA ASP A 176 12.14 -12.12 11.32
C ASP A 176 11.23 -10.90 11.51
N SER A 177 9.93 -11.15 11.66
CA SER A 177 8.94 -10.07 11.82
C SER A 177 9.11 -9.28 13.13
N CYS A 178 9.65 -9.91 14.18
CA CYS A 178 9.91 -9.23 15.44
C CYS A 178 11.09 -8.24 15.31
N ASP A 179 12.16 -8.63 14.61
CA ASP A 179 13.27 -7.72 14.33
C ASP A 179 12.84 -6.48 13.54
N ARG A 180 11.97 -6.71 12.53
CA ARG A 180 11.37 -5.63 11.73
C ARG A 180 10.49 -4.72 12.57
N LEU A 181 9.67 -5.29 13.44
CA LEU A 181 8.81 -4.55 14.37
C LEU A 181 9.63 -3.63 15.27
N GLU A 182 10.68 -4.16 15.91
CA GLU A 182 11.54 -3.38 16.78
C GLU A 182 12.20 -2.23 16.03
N LEU A 183 12.68 -2.48 14.81
CA LEU A 183 13.30 -1.43 14.00
C LEU A 183 12.32 -0.31 13.67
N ILE A 184 11.05 -0.66 13.34
CA ILE A 184 9.98 0.32 13.12
C ILE A 184 9.73 1.12 14.39
N LEU A 185 9.48 0.46 15.53
CA LEU A 185 9.14 1.13 16.78
C LEU A 185 10.25 2.11 17.22
N ARG A 186 11.52 1.73 17.10
CA ARG A 186 12.65 2.62 17.33
C ARG A 186 12.64 3.82 16.39
N THR A 187 12.40 3.60 15.11
CA THR A 187 12.40 4.66 14.09
C THR A 187 11.31 5.70 14.34
N VAL A 188 10.15 5.28 14.85
CA VAL A 188 9.02 6.19 15.16
C VAL A 188 9.02 6.71 16.59
N GLY A 189 10.06 6.39 17.39
CA GLY A 189 10.20 6.87 18.78
C GLY A 189 9.24 6.19 19.77
N ARG A 190 8.88 4.93 19.54
CA ARG A 190 7.98 4.13 20.39
C ARG A 190 8.64 2.89 20.97
N ASP A 191 9.89 2.99 21.38
CA ASP A 191 10.67 1.85 21.92
C ASP A 191 10.10 1.25 23.24
N SER A 192 9.12 1.91 23.85
CA SER A 192 8.58 1.55 25.17
C SER A 192 7.14 1.01 25.15
N LEU A 193 6.63 0.61 23.99
CA LEU A 193 5.31 -0.01 23.84
C LEU A 193 5.37 -1.53 23.95
#